data_f6f194a526c28de0b9e4496928885b90
#
_entry.id   f6f194a526c28de0b9e4496928885b90
#
_cell.length_a   1.000
_cell.length_b   1.000
_cell.length_c   1.000
_cell.angle_alpha   90.00
_cell.angle_beta   90.00
_cell.angle_gamma   90.00
#
_symmetry.space_group_name_H-M   'P 1'
#
loop_
_entity.id
_entity.type
_entity.pdbx_description
1 polymer ?
#
loop_
_entity_poly.entity_id
_entity_poly.type
_entity_poly.pdbx_seq_one_letter_code
_entity_poly.pdbx_strand_id
1 'polypeptide(L)'
;VYVCHPGSSRTSLIKTSGNLMTRVMFGLMSLSPMVQSAEKGSWPEVMCATDDCLEQRALYGPTGRAGFVGPVGKGVLHPYAYEKSVMERLWALSEKEVGFEWSL
;
A
#
# COMPACT_ATOMS: atom_id res chain seq x y z
N VAL A 1 -11.23 -8.73 -6.51
CA VAL A 1 -10.63 -7.49 -5.97
C VAL A 1 -9.26 -7.82 -5.42
N TYR A 2 -8.27 -7.02 -5.77
CA TYR A 2 -6.89 -7.17 -5.29
C TYR A 2 -6.50 -5.98 -4.42
N VAL A 3 -5.58 -6.21 -3.50
CA VAL A 3 -5.03 -5.19 -2.62
C VAL A 3 -3.55 -5.05 -2.90
N CYS A 4 -3.10 -3.83 -3.14
CA CYS A 4 -1.70 -3.54 -3.37
C CYS A 4 -1.24 -2.27 -2.66
N HIS A 5 0.08 -2.12 -2.52
CA HIS A 5 0.69 -0.90 -1.99
C HIS A 5 1.99 -0.57 -2.75
N PRO A 6 2.31 0.72 -2.92
CA PRO A 6 3.45 1.17 -3.71
C PRO A 6 4.80 1.06 -2.98
N GLY A 7 4.81 0.63 -1.74
CA GLY A 7 6.01 0.76 -0.91
C GLY A 7 6.36 2.21 -0.62
N SER A 8 7.64 2.48 -0.41
CA SER A 8 8.15 3.83 -0.21
C SER A 8 8.61 4.42 -1.55
N SER A 9 7.79 5.32 -2.12
CA SER A 9 8.04 5.88 -3.45
C SER A 9 8.20 7.40 -3.43
N ARG A 10 9.11 7.92 -4.27
CA ARG A 10 9.30 9.36 -4.43
C ARG A 10 8.13 9.94 -5.22
N THR A 11 7.33 10.73 -4.56
CA THR A 11 6.23 11.48 -5.18
C THR A 11 6.31 12.96 -4.82
N SER A 12 5.55 13.80 -5.51
CA SER A 12 5.44 15.22 -5.20
C SER A 12 4.57 15.53 -3.98
N LEU A 13 3.95 14.51 -3.38
CA LEU A 13 3.00 14.66 -2.27
C LEU A 13 3.56 15.54 -1.13
N ILE A 14 4.83 15.32 -0.78
CA ILE A 14 5.48 16.01 0.33
C ILE A 14 6.01 17.40 -0.07
N LYS A 15 6.20 17.66 -1.38
CA LYS A 15 6.63 18.98 -1.85
C LYS A 15 5.57 20.06 -1.65
N THR A 16 4.32 19.67 -1.63
CA THR A 16 3.17 20.57 -1.49
C THR A 16 2.61 20.62 -0.08
N SER A 17 2.98 19.67 0.78
CA SER A 17 2.47 19.53 2.15
C SER A 17 3.59 19.70 3.18
N GLY A 18 3.36 20.47 4.22
CA GLY A 18 4.28 20.60 5.34
C GLY A 18 5.15 21.87 5.34
N ASN A 19 5.77 22.12 6.48
CA ASN A 19 6.69 23.23 6.70
C ASN A 19 8.08 22.93 6.08
N LEU A 20 8.95 23.93 6.08
CA LEU A 20 10.29 23.83 5.50
C LEU A 20 11.10 22.66 6.09
N MET A 21 11.02 22.46 7.41
CA MET A 21 11.75 21.39 8.10
C MET A 21 11.30 20.01 7.62
N THR A 22 9.99 19.77 7.47
CA THR A 22 9.42 18.55 6.93
C THR A 22 9.92 18.31 5.50
N ARG A 23 9.91 19.34 4.66
CA ARG A 23 10.37 19.25 3.26
C ARG A 23 11.85 18.87 3.16
N VAL A 24 12.71 19.46 4.01
CA VAL A 24 14.14 19.15 4.07
C VAL A 24 14.36 17.71 4.54
N MET A 25 13.71 17.31 5.62
CA MET A 25 13.81 15.96 6.15
C MET A 25 13.40 14.88 5.12
N PHE A 26 12.27 15.06 4.47
CA PHE A 26 11.81 14.13 3.43
C PHE A 26 12.66 14.21 2.15
N GLY A 27 13.22 15.37 1.82
CA GLY A 27 14.20 15.51 0.75
C GLY A 27 15.43 14.64 0.99
N LEU A 28 15.97 14.67 2.21
CA LEU A 28 17.10 13.81 2.60
C LEU A 28 16.72 12.33 2.64
N MET A 29 15.55 11.99 3.18
CA MET A 29 15.03 10.61 3.17
C MET A 29 14.83 10.07 1.75
N SER A 30 14.49 10.92 0.79
CA SER A 30 14.29 10.51 -0.61
C SER A 30 15.57 10.04 -1.30
N LEU A 31 16.73 10.36 -0.76
CA LEU A 31 18.04 9.88 -1.22
C LEU A 31 18.38 8.49 -0.62
N SER A 32 17.61 8.04 0.35
CA SER A 32 17.80 6.73 0.98
C SER A 32 17.53 5.59 0.00
N PRO A 33 18.30 4.50 0.08
CA PRO A 33 18.01 3.27 -0.66
C PRO A 33 16.72 2.56 -0.22
N MET A 34 16.01 3.11 0.77
CA MET A 34 14.68 2.67 1.22
C MET A 34 13.54 3.32 0.43
N VAL A 35 13.85 4.18 -0.55
CA VAL A 35 12.86 4.90 -1.36
C VAL A 35 13.12 4.64 -2.83
N GLN A 36 12.11 4.13 -3.53
CA GLN A 36 12.16 3.83 -4.96
C GLN A 36 11.55 4.96 -5.82
N SER A 37 11.68 4.84 -7.14
CA SER A 37 11.06 5.79 -8.07
C SER A 37 9.52 5.67 -8.03
N ALA A 38 8.81 6.73 -8.46
CA ALA A 38 7.35 6.69 -8.62
C ALA A 38 6.91 5.62 -9.63
N GLU A 39 7.68 5.41 -10.70
CA GLU A 39 7.47 4.35 -11.68
C GLU A 39 7.45 2.97 -11.01
N LYS A 40 8.47 2.64 -10.22
CA LYS A 40 8.49 1.37 -9.47
C LYS A 40 7.35 1.28 -8.45
N GLY A 41 6.91 2.40 -7.91
CA GLY A 41 5.77 2.48 -7.01
C GLY A 41 4.43 2.14 -7.67
N SER A 42 4.29 2.35 -8.98
CA SER A 42 3.08 1.99 -9.72
C SER A 42 3.02 0.51 -10.16
N TRP A 43 4.15 -0.20 -10.15
CA TRP A 43 4.19 -1.60 -10.62
C TRP A 43 3.22 -2.55 -9.91
N PRO A 44 3.00 -2.49 -8.59
CA PRO A 44 1.99 -3.33 -7.93
C PRO A 44 0.58 -3.10 -8.45
N GLU A 45 0.22 -1.86 -8.75
CA GLU A 45 -1.09 -1.50 -9.30
C GLU A 45 -1.26 -2.05 -10.73
N VAL A 46 -0.23 -1.86 -11.56
CA VAL A 46 -0.19 -2.41 -12.92
C VAL A 46 -0.31 -3.94 -12.88
N MET A 47 0.46 -4.60 -12.01
CA MET A 47 0.39 -6.06 -11.84
C MET A 47 -1.02 -6.49 -11.45
N CYS A 48 -1.64 -5.84 -10.47
CA CYS A 48 -3.01 -6.16 -10.03
C CYS A 48 -4.07 -5.90 -11.12
N ALA A 49 -3.79 -5.02 -12.06
CA ALA A 49 -4.70 -4.70 -13.16
C ALA A 49 -4.55 -5.62 -14.39
N THR A 50 -3.39 -6.25 -14.56
CA THR A 50 -3.05 -6.95 -15.81
C THR A 50 -2.71 -8.42 -15.66
N ASP A 51 -2.46 -8.91 -14.45
CA ASP A 51 -2.09 -10.30 -14.20
C ASP A 51 -3.32 -11.10 -13.76
N ASP A 52 -3.69 -12.11 -14.55
CA ASP A 52 -4.86 -12.97 -14.31
C ASP A 52 -4.58 -14.11 -13.31
N CYS A 53 -3.31 -14.30 -12.93
CA CYS A 53 -2.88 -15.41 -12.06
C CYS A 53 -2.74 -15.03 -10.59
N LEU A 54 -3.20 -13.85 -10.18
CA LEU A 54 -3.07 -13.37 -8.81
C LEU A 54 -4.02 -14.07 -7.85
N GLU A 55 -3.52 -14.33 -6.65
CA GLU A 55 -4.32 -14.90 -5.57
C GLU A 55 -5.24 -13.84 -4.94
N GLN A 56 -6.49 -14.22 -4.67
CA GLN A 56 -7.41 -13.43 -3.85
C GLN A 56 -6.94 -13.40 -2.39
N ARG A 57 -7.31 -12.37 -1.66
CA ARG A 57 -6.94 -12.16 -0.24
C ARG A 57 -5.43 -12.09 -0.01
N ALA A 58 -4.67 -11.67 -0.99
CA ALA A 58 -3.25 -11.40 -0.88
C ALA A 58 -2.98 -9.90 -0.98
N LEU A 59 -1.92 -9.45 -0.33
CA LEU A 59 -1.39 -8.10 -0.47
C LEU A 59 -0.21 -8.14 -1.44
N TYR A 60 -0.24 -7.31 -2.47
CA TYR A 60 0.85 -7.20 -3.44
C TYR A 60 1.61 -5.90 -3.26
N GLY A 61 2.92 -5.97 -3.34
CA GLY A 61 3.78 -4.81 -3.17
C GLY A 61 5.26 -5.16 -3.34
N PRO A 62 6.15 -4.20 -3.07
CA PRO A 62 7.58 -4.49 -3.04
C PRO A 62 7.91 -5.53 -1.98
N THR A 63 8.77 -6.49 -2.31
CA THR A 63 9.14 -7.59 -1.40
C THR A 63 10.50 -7.40 -0.73
N GLY A 64 11.27 -6.42 -1.17
CA GLY A 64 12.59 -6.12 -0.60
C GLY A 64 12.53 -5.11 0.53
N ARG A 65 13.54 -5.16 1.43
CA ARG A 65 13.72 -4.24 2.55
C ARG A 65 12.43 -4.01 3.36
N ALA A 66 11.88 -5.09 3.88
CA ALA A 66 10.65 -5.10 4.67
C ALA A 66 9.42 -4.49 3.95
N GLY A 67 9.34 -4.64 2.62
CA GLY A 67 8.20 -4.16 1.84
C GLY A 67 8.29 -2.70 1.38
N PHE A 68 9.42 -2.03 1.59
CA PHE A 68 9.57 -0.63 1.19
C PHE A 68 9.97 -0.46 -0.27
N VAL A 69 10.82 -1.34 -0.80
CA VAL A 69 11.38 -1.26 -2.15
C VAL A 69 11.63 -2.66 -2.72
N GLY A 70 11.90 -2.76 -4.00
CA GLY A 70 12.32 -4.00 -4.65
C GLY A 70 11.31 -4.55 -5.66
N PRO A 71 11.47 -5.81 -6.07
CA PRO A 71 10.55 -6.44 -7.01
C PRO A 71 9.15 -6.59 -6.40
N VAL A 72 8.14 -6.53 -7.27
CA VAL A 72 6.75 -6.74 -6.86
C VAL A 72 6.49 -8.24 -6.63
N GLY A 73 5.76 -8.53 -5.59
CA GLY A 73 5.33 -9.89 -5.27
C GLY A 73 4.33 -9.91 -4.14
N LYS A 74 3.99 -11.11 -3.70
CA LYS A 74 3.08 -11.32 -2.57
C LYS A 74 3.77 -10.92 -1.26
N GLY A 75 3.17 -9.96 -0.57
CA GLY A 75 3.61 -9.51 0.74
C GLY A 75 3.14 -10.44 1.87
N VAL A 76 3.67 -10.19 3.05
CA VAL A 76 3.27 -10.91 4.27
C VAL A 76 2.18 -10.12 4.99
N LEU A 77 1.02 -10.73 5.17
CA LEU A 77 -0.05 -10.18 5.99
C LEU A 77 -0.01 -10.78 7.39
N HIS A 78 -0.41 -10.00 8.36
CA HIS A 78 -0.54 -10.48 9.74
C HIS A 78 -1.65 -11.54 9.84
N PRO A 79 -1.50 -12.59 10.67
CA PRO A 79 -2.51 -13.67 10.79
C PRO A 79 -3.93 -13.18 10.99
N TYR A 80 -4.15 -12.14 11.79
CA TYR A 80 -5.50 -11.60 12.05
C TYR A 80 -6.17 -11.03 10.77
N ALA A 81 -5.41 -10.68 9.74
CA ALA A 81 -5.96 -10.21 8.47
C ALA A 81 -6.72 -11.30 7.69
N TYR A 82 -6.55 -12.57 8.09
CA TYR A 82 -7.26 -13.72 7.53
C TYR A 82 -8.41 -14.20 8.40
N GLU A 83 -8.58 -13.65 9.60
CA GLU A 83 -9.65 -14.02 10.52
C GLU A 83 -10.99 -13.41 10.05
N LYS A 84 -11.92 -14.28 9.69
CA LYS A 84 -13.23 -13.87 9.17
C LYS A 84 -14.00 -12.97 10.14
N SER A 85 -13.97 -13.29 11.42
CA SER A 85 -14.61 -12.49 12.48
C SER A 85 -14.07 -11.08 12.59
N VAL A 86 -12.75 -10.90 12.40
CA VAL A 86 -12.10 -9.58 12.40
C VAL A 86 -12.51 -8.78 11.16
N MET A 87 -12.53 -9.41 9.99
CA MET A 87 -12.98 -8.77 8.75
C MET A 87 -14.44 -8.32 8.82
N GLU A 88 -15.33 -9.19 9.29
CA GLU A 88 -16.76 -8.87 9.43
C GLU A 88 -17.01 -7.74 10.42
N ARG A 89 -16.30 -7.75 11.55
CA ARG A 89 -16.40 -6.68 12.54
C ARG A 89 -15.88 -5.35 12.01
N LEU A 90 -14.76 -5.35 11.31
CA LEU A 90 -14.19 -4.16 10.69
C LEU A 90 -15.16 -3.59 9.64
N TRP A 91 -15.74 -4.47 8.81
CA TRP A 91 -16.69 -4.06 7.79
C TRP A 91 -17.94 -3.41 8.39
N ALA A 92 -18.59 -4.07 9.35
CA ALA A 92 -19.76 -3.56 10.02
C ALA A 92 -19.49 -2.23 10.75
N LEU A 93 -18.32 -2.08 11.39
CA LEU A 93 -17.92 -0.83 12.00
C LEU A 93 -17.74 0.28 10.95
N SER A 94 -17.11 -0.03 9.82
CA SER A 94 -16.89 0.94 8.74
C SER A 94 -18.21 1.43 8.16
N GLU A 95 -19.16 0.54 7.88
CA GLU A 95 -20.50 0.91 7.40
C GLU A 95 -21.23 1.81 8.39
N LYS A 96 -21.17 1.48 9.68
CA LYS A 96 -21.75 2.29 10.74
C LYS A 96 -21.16 3.70 10.80
N GLU A 97 -19.83 3.82 10.72
CA GLU A 97 -19.13 5.11 10.83
C GLU A 97 -19.37 6.01 9.61
N VAL A 98 -19.47 5.42 8.41
CA VAL A 98 -19.75 6.19 7.19
C VAL A 98 -21.25 6.40 6.94
N GLY A 99 -22.13 5.69 7.67
CA GLY A 99 -23.58 5.76 7.50
C GLY A 99 -24.07 5.22 6.16
N PHE A 100 -23.36 4.28 5.58
CA PHE A 100 -23.67 3.69 4.28
C PHE A 100 -23.41 2.18 4.27
N GLU A 101 -24.41 1.40 3.85
CA GLU A 101 -24.29 -0.05 3.67
C GLU A 101 -23.92 -0.39 2.22
N TRP A 102 -22.93 -1.23 2.04
CA TRP A 102 -22.50 -1.71 0.72
C TRP A 102 -23.20 -3.01 0.38
N SER A 103 -23.99 -3.00 -0.67
CA SER A 103 -24.49 -4.24 -1.29
C SER A 103 -23.39 -4.81 -2.21
N LEU A 104 -22.72 -5.85 -1.75
CA LEU A 104 -21.75 -6.62 -2.54
C LEU A 104 -22.43 -7.82 -3.22
#